data_9f5746aa10af9a7781a4b51fd5e86d26
#
_entry.id   9f5746aa10af9a7781a4b51fd5e86d26
#
_cell.length_a   1.000
_cell.length_b   1.000
_cell.length_c   1.000
_cell.angle_alpha   90.00
_cell.angle_beta   90.00
_cell.angle_gamma   90.00
#
_symmetry.space_group_name_H-M   'P 1'
#
loop_
_entity.id
_entity.type
_entity.pdbx_description
1 polymer ?
#
loop_
_entity_poly.entity_id
_entity_poly.type
_entity_poly.pdbx_seq_one_letter_code
_entity_poly.pdbx_strand_id
1 'polypeptide(L)'
;MAVEFWRMGATPVPGAEIGRFARQFEAAGWDGVAVGEAHGLIPDPYVVLAAAAAATTTLRVGTSVAVPLRHPLLAASAMATLNAVSAGRASFSIGRGDGAVKVLQQKPMPVTRFEDWLRRVQAFLRREEVEIDGVVSSMARLDDIDPSMGLPKPPIDVAATGPRTVDVAVNTADGVSFSVGADIERLRQSVELVKELCSSVGRDFDSLRLGCYLQVAVTNGDRSAREAIRGLVVTHARFSGFEAKPPPGVDEAEHSRYEHAVETMEAVYRSTRGGITRRAGGAPGEIEFYPREAGADELIDQFAIAGPPDYCAERLQEIVDAGISRIFIGTRAVGVDLDESNSDRVGREVLPLLRR
;
A
#
# COMPACT_ATOMS: atom_id res chain seq x y z
N MET A 1 -6.40 4.75 18.58
CA MET A 1 -6.86 5.40 17.31
C MET A 1 -7.91 4.52 16.66
N ALA A 2 -8.89 5.09 15.93
CA ALA A 2 -9.83 4.28 15.15
C ALA A 2 -9.08 3.57 14.01
N VAL A 3 -9.46 2.33 13.71
CA VAL A 3 -8.89 1.56 12.61
C VAL A 3 -9.43 2.08 11.28
N GLU A 4 -8.57 2.24 10.29
CA GLU A 4 -8.90 2.70 8.94
C GLU A 4 -8.69 1.57 7.92
N PHE A 5 -9.68 1.33 7.08
CA PHE A 5 -9.62 0.38 5.97
C PHE A 5 -9.59 1.14 4.63
N TRP A 6 -8.48 1.00 3.93
CA TRP A 6 -8.23 1.69 2.67
C TRP A 6 -8.29 0.72 1.50
N ARG A 7 -9.13 1.04 0.53
CA ARG A 7 -9.12 0.30 -0.73
C ARG A 7 -7.87 0.69 -1.51
N MET A 8 -6.99 -0.28 -1.74
CA MET A 8 -5.77 -0.13 -2.51
C MET A 8 -5.96 -0.69 -3.93
N GLY A 9 -5.51 0.03 -4.94
CA GLY A 9 -5.45 -0.54 -6.27
C GLY A 9 -5.13 0.48 -7.34
N ALA A 10 -4.44 -0.02 -8.36
CA ALA A 10 -4.31 0.61 -9.65
C ALA A 10 -5.38 0.01 -10.56
N THR A 11 -6.61 0.42 -10.40
CA THR A 11 -7.61 0.05 -11.39
C THR A 11 -7.37 0.92 -12.61
N PRO A 12 -7.23 0.37 -13.81
CA PRO A 12 -7.31 1.15 -15.04
C PRO A 12 -8.76 1.60 -15.21
N VAL A 13 -9.19 2.54 -14.37
CA VAL A 13 -10.49 3.18 -14.50
C VAL A 13 -10.33 4.21 -15.58
N PRO A 14 -11.19 4.23 -16.61
CA PRO A 14 -11.24 5.33 -17.55
C PRO A 14 -11.33 6.66 -16.80
N GLY A 15 -10.58 7.67 -17.19
CA GLY A 15 -10.50 8.93 -16.45
C GLY A 15 -11.87 9.56 -16.14
N ALA A 16 -12.86 9.39 -17.03
CA ALA A 16 -14.25 9.83 -16.84
C ALA A 16 -14.99 9.08 -15.71
N GLU A 17 -14.54 7.89 -15.33
CA GLU A 17 -15.22 7.02 -14.36
C GLU A 17 -14.67 7.15 -12.94
N ILE A 18 -13.51 7.79 -12.74
CA ILE A 18 -12.82 7.88 -11.45
C ILE A 18 -13.74 8.38 -10.33
N GLY A 19 -14.49 9.46 -10.60
CA GLY A 19 -15.42 10.02 -9.61
C GLY A 19 -16.58 9.08 -9.26
N ARG A 20 -17.07 8.29 -10.22
CA ARG A 20 -18.11 7.28 -9.99
C ARG A 20 -17.61 6.19 -9.06
N PHE A 21 -16.44 5.63 -9.34
CA PHE A 21 -15.83 4.59 -8.50
C PHE A 21 -15.53 5.10 -7.08
N ALA A 22 -15.00 6.32 -6.96
CA ALA A 22 -14.73 6.89 -5.64
C ALA A 22 -16.00 7.00 -4.79
N ARG A 23 -17.13 7.47 -5.38
CA ARG A 23 -18.43 7.48 -4.69
C ARG A 23 -18.93 6.10 -4.32
N GLN A 24 -18.69 5.09 -5.15
CA GLN A 24 -19.05 3.70 -4.82
C GLN A 24 -18.27 3.19 -3.60
N PHE A 25 -16.96 3.46 -3.53
CA PHE A 25 -16.15 3.09 -2.37
C PHE A 25 -16.60 3.82 -1.11
N GLU A 26 -16.88 5.12 -1.19
CA GLU A 26 -17.43 5.89 -0.08
C GLU A 26 -18.76 5.28 0.40
N ALA A 27 -19.68 4.96 -0.50
CA ALA A 27 -20.97 4.35 -0.20
C ALA A 27 -20.85 2.90 0.33
N ALA A 28 -19.82 2.17 -0.06
CA ALA A 28 -19.52 0.83 0.44
C ALA A 28 -18.84 0.83 1.83
N GLY A 29 -18.55 2.01 2.40
CA GLY A 29 -18.02 2.13 3.75
C GLY A 29 -16.49 2.05 3.85
N TRP A 30 -15.75 2.24 2.77
CA TRP A 30 -14.31 2.41 2.84
C TRP A 30 -13.94 3.75 3.47
N ASP A 31 -12.91 3.75 4.33
CA ASP A 31 -12.40 4.98 4.95
C ASP A 31 -11.53 5.79 3.97
N GLY A 32 -10.91 5.11 3.01
CA GLY A 32 -10.09 5.77 2.02
C GLY A 32 -9.82 4.95 0.76
N VAL A 33 -9.34 5.63 -0.26
CA VAL A 33 -8.81 5.03 -1.49
C VAL A 33 -7.35 5.42 -1.67
N ALA A 34 -6.51 4.44 -2.03
CA ALA A 34 -5.10 4.66 -2.24
C ALA A 34 -4.64 4.13 -3.60
N VAL A 35 -3.86 4.92 -4.33
CA VAL A 35 -3.39 4.61 -5.69
C VAL A 35 -1.87 4.55 -5.71
N GLY A 36 -1.33 3.51 -6.34
CA GLY A 36 0.12 3.35 -6.52
C GLY A 36 0.68 4.31 -7.58
N GLU A 37 2.00 4.51 -7.56
CA GLU A 37 2.73 5.25 -8.59
C GLU A 37 3.56 4.27 -9.42
N ALA A 38 3.15 4.02 -10.67
CA ALA A 38 3.88 3.18 -11.62
C ALA A 38 3.68 3.73 -13.04
N HIS A 39 4.45 4.76 -13.36
CA HIS A 39 4.35 5.48 -14.61
C HIS A 39 4.47 4.57 -15.84
N GLY A 40 3.60 4.80 -16.82
CA GLY A 40 3.50 3.96 -18.03
C GLY A 40 2.69 2.67 -17.86
N LEU A 41 2.34 2.29 -16.64
CA LEU A 41 1.50 1.12 -16.34
C LEU A 41 0.12 1.52 -15.83
N ILE A 42 0.07 2.57 -15.00
CA ILE A 42 -1.15 3.12 -14.41
C ILE A 42 -1.16 4.65 -14.56
N PRO A 43 -2.34 5.28 -14.51
CA PRO A 43 -2.46 6.74 -14.52
C PRO A 43 -1.71 7.41 -13.37
N ASP A 44 -1.35 8.68 -13.53
CA ASP A 44 -0.71 9.48 -12.48
C ASP A 44 -1.59 9.52 -11.22
N PRO A 45 -1.07 9.09 -10.05
CA PRO A 45 -1.86 8.96 -8.84
C PRO A 45 -2.42 10.30 -8.34
N TYR A 46 -1.67 11.39 -8.46
CA TYR A 46 -2.13 12.70 -7.96
C TYR A 46 -3.33 13.22 -8.74
N VAL A 47 -3.33 13.00 -10.07
CA VAL A 47 -4.47 13.39 -10.94
C VAL A 47 -5.69 12.53 -10.62
N VAL A 48 -5.52 11.21 -10.50
CA VAL A 48 -6.60 10.27 -10.15
C VAL A 48 -7.18 10.60 -8.77
N LEU A 49 -6.33 10.82 -7.78
CA LEU A 49 -6.74 11.13 -6.42
C LEU A 49 -7.42 12.49 -6.28
N ALA A 50 -7.01 13.49 -7.07
CA ALA A 50 -7.69 14.78 -7.11
C ALA A 50 -9.12 14.66 -7.66
N ALA A 51 -9.31 13.87 -8.72
CA ALA A 51 -10.64 13.59 -9.28
C ALA A 51 -11.52 12.79 -8.28
N ALA A 52 -10.94 11.82 -7.57
CA ALA A 52 -11.65 11.09 -6.51
C ALA A 52 -12.04 12.00 -5.34
N ALA A 53 -11.13 12.87 -4.90
CA ALA A 53 -11.37 13.83 -3.82
C ALA A 53 -12.50 14.81 -4.15
N ALA A 54 -12.52 15.33 -5.39
CA ALA A 54 -13.55 16.25 -5.85
C ALA A 54 -14.94 15.60 -5.96
N ALA A 55 -15.00 14.28 -6.11
CA ALA A 55 -16.24 13.52 -6.26
C ALA A 55 -16.82 12.99 -4.94
N THR A 56 -16.10 13.10 -3.83
CA THR A 56 -16.43 12.52 -2.51
C THR A 56 -16.39 13.55 -1.41
N THR A 57 -17.02 13.26 -0.27
CA THR A 57 -17.13 14.20 0.86
C THR A 57 -16.36 13.74 2.10
N THR A 58 -16.30 12.44 2.34
CA THR A 58 -15.69 11.83 3.54
C THR A 58 -14.54 10.90 3.20
N LEU A 59 -14.53 10.31 2.00
CA LEU A 59 -13.51 9.37 1.58
C LEU A 59 -12.11 10.02 1.60
N ARG A 60 -11.20 9.44 2.35
CA ARG A 60 -9.80 9.86 2.35
C ARG A 60 -9.13 9.43 1.05
N VAL A 61 -8.14 10.20 0.63
CA VAL A 61 -7.40 9.93 -0.62
C VAL A 61 -5.90 9.87 -0.35
N GLY A 62 -5.20 8.91 -0.96
CA GLY A 62 -3.77 8.77 -0.69
C GLY A 62 -3.04 7.89 -1.69
N THR A 63 -1.72 7.84 -1.53
CA THR A 63 -0.86 6.99 -2.37
C THR A 63 -0.59 5.64 -1.69
N SER A 64 -0.38 4.60 -2.52
CA SER A 64 -0.06 3.24 -2.06
C SER A 64 0.75 2.47 -3.13
N VAL A 65 2.01 2.83 -3.35
CA VAL A 65 2.83 3.85 -2.73
C VAL A 65 3.33 4.82 -3.78
N ALA A 66 3.56 6.08 -3.40
CA ALA A 66 4.34 7.00 -4.20
C ALA A 66 5.83 6.64 -4.14
N VAL A 67 6.61 7.08 -5.13
CA VAL A 67 8.05 6.84 -5.22
C VAL A 67 8.83 8.15 -5.36
N PRO A 68 10.08 8.23 -4.86
CA PRO A 68 10.85 9.45 -4.79
C PRO A 68 11.51 9.80 -6.15
N LEU A 69 10.73 9.80 -7.23
CA LEU A 69 11.17 10.18 -8.57
C LEU A 69 11.05 11.69 -8.83
N ARG A 70 10.18 12.36 -8.09
CA ARG A 70 9.99 13.81 -8.18
C ARG A 70 10.99 14.54 -7.31
N HIS A 71 11.40 15.73 -7.73
CA HIS A 71 12.14 16.65 -6.84
C HIS A 71 11.31 16.86 -5.54
N PRO A 72 11.95 16.92 -4.34
CA PRO A 72 11.22 17.05 -3.06
C PRO A 72 10.20 18.19 -3.03
N LEU A 73 10.54 19.36 -3.59
CA LEU A 73 9.62 20.49 -3.69
C LEU A 73 8.39 20.17 -4.55
N LEU A 74 8.58 19.50 -5.71
CA LEU A 74 7.48 19.13 -6.60
C LEU A 74 6.56 18.09 -5.95
N ALA A 75 7.14 17.14 -5.22
CA ALA A 75 6.37 16.15 -4.47
C ALA A 75 5.55 16.82 -3.36
N ALA A 76 6.19 17.68 -2.55
CA ALA A 76 5.53 18.42 -1.48
C ALA A 76 4.40 19.33 -2.01
N SER A 77 4.64 20.02 -3.12
CA SER A 77 3.62 20.87 -3.77
C SER A 77 2.41 20.06 -4.23
N ALA A 78 2.63 18.92 -4.89
CA ALA A 78 1.53 18.03 -5.31
C ALA A 78 0.74 17.49 -4.10
N MET A 79 1.43 17.09 -3.03
CA MET A 79 0.81 16.61 -1.79
C MET A 79 -0.02 17.70 -1.10
N ALA A 80 0.51 18.91 -0.99
CA ALA A 80 -0.19 20.05 -0.39
C ALA A 80 -1.43 20.42 -1.21
N THR A 81 -1.31 20.44 -2.54
CA THR A 81 -2.44 20.74 -3.44
C THR A 81 -3.53 19.67 -3.32
N LEU A 82 -3.17 18.39 -3.32
CA LEU A 82 -4.16 17.31 -3.12
C LEU A 82 -4.82 17.41 -1.74
N ASN A 83 -4.07 17.79 -0.70
CA ASN A 83 -4.62 17.98 0.63
C ASN A 83 -5.65 19.13 0.65
N ALA A 84 -5.38 20.25 -0.04
CA ALA A 84 -6.31 21.35 -0.19
C ALA A 84 -7.57 20.93 -0.96
N VAL A 85 -7.42 20.31 -2.13
CA VAL A 85 -8.54 19.80 -2.97
C VAL A 85 -9.42 18.82 -2.20
N SER A 86 -8.84 18.01 -1.35
CA SER A 86 -9.56 17.05 -0.51
C SER A 86 -10.05 17.62 0.82
N ALA A 87 -9.89 18.91 1.09
CA ALA A 87 -10.23 19.55 2.36
C ALA A 87 -9.62 18.81 3.58
N GLY A 88 -8.31 18.49 3.51
CA GLY A 88 -7.56 17.86 4.60
C GLY A 88 -7.70 16.33 4.68
N ARG A 89 -8.31 15.67 3.68
CA ARG A 89 -8.49 14.21 3.65
C ARG A 89 -7.33 13.44 3.01
N ALA A 90 -6.26 14.12 2.57
CA ALA A 90 -5.12 13.47 1.94
C ALA A 90 -4.21 12.76 2.97
N SER A 91 -3.63 11.64 2.56
CA SER A 91 -2.59 10.91 3.29
C SER A 91 -1.68 10.19 2.30
N PHE A 92 -0.37 10.21 2.53
CA PHE A 92 0.58 9.68 1.57
C PHE A 92 1.39 8.54 2.15
N SER A 93 1.43 7.44 1.41
CA SER A 93 2.36 6.37 1.67
C SER A 93 3.43 6.35 0.59
N ILE A 94 4.70 6.32 1.00
CA ILE A 94 5.86 6.52 0.14
C ILE A 94 6.85 5.37 0.37
N GLY A 95 7.28 4.75 -0.71
CA GLY A 95 8.32 3.73 -0.70
C GLY A 95 9.57 4.17 -1.47
N ARG A 96 10.69 3.46 -1.30
CA ARG A 96 11.95 3.74 -2.01
C ARG A 96 11.88 3.50 -3.52
N GLY A 97 10.80 2.90 -3.99
CA GLY A 97 10.62 2.43 -5.35
C GLY A 97 11.13 0.99 -5.53
N ASP A 98 10.36 0.19 -6.26
CA ASP A 98 10.76 -1.14 -6.72
C ASP A 98 10.23 -1.38 -8.14
N GLY A 99 9.04 -1.94 -8.33
CA GLY A 99 8.45 -2.17 -9.65
C GLY A 99 8.31 -0.88 -10.47
N ALA A 100 7.87 0.20 -9.84
CA ALA A 100 7.68 1.50 -10.49
C ALA A 100 8.97 2.08 -11.11
N VAL A 101 10.10 1.96 -10.43
CA VAL A 101 11.38 2.49 -10.93
C VAL A 101 12.04 1.57 -11.97
N LYS A 102 11.72 0.27 -11.95
CA LYS A 102 12.23 -0.69 -12.95
C LYS A 102 11.76 -0.38 -14.37
N VAL A 103 10.53 0.15 -14.52
CA VAL A 103 10.01 0.59 -15.81
C VAL A 103 10.90 1.67 -16.43
N LEU A 104 11.52 2.50 -15.58
CA LEU A 104 12.48 3.53 -15.96
C LEU A 104 13.94 3.03 -15.98
N GLN A 105 14.16 1.72 -15.88
CA GLN A 105 15.48 1.09 -15.77
C GLN A 105 16.33 1.63 -14.60
N GLN A 106 15.66 2.08 -13.54
CA GLN A 106 16.30 2.60 -12.34
C GLN A 106 16.27 1.57 -11.19
N LYS A 107 17.16 1.77 -10.23
CA LYS A 107 17.17 1.01 -8.97
C LYS A 107 16.37 1.76 -7.89
N PRO A 108 15.84 1.05 -6.88
CA PRO A 108 15.27 1.70 -5.70
C PRO A 108 16.26 2.71 -5.10
N MET A 109 15.74 3.86 -4.66
CA MET A 109 16.59 4.89 -4.04
C MET A 109 17.34 4.31 -2.83
N PRO A 110 18.67 4.56 -2.68
CA PRO A 110 19.41 4.15 -1.48
C PRO A 110 18.78 4.70 -0.21
N VAL A 111 18.81 3.94 0.89
CA VAL A 111 18.10 4.28 2.15
C VAL A 111 18.47 5.68 2.65
N THR A 112 19.76 6.02 2.68
CA THR A 112 20.24 7.33 3.15
C THR A 112 19.76 8.49 2.27
N ARG A 113 19.69 8.31 0.95
CA ARG A 113 19.14 9.32 0.05
C ARG A 113 17.63 9.44 0.17
N PHE A 114 16.96 8.34 0.44
CA PHE A 114 15.52 8.32 0.68
C PHE A 114 15.16 9.06 1.97
N GLU A 115 15.94 8.87 3.02
CA GLU A 115 15.79 9.62 4.26
C GLU A 115 15.97 11.13 4.06
N ASP A 116 17.02 11.55 3.37
CA ASP A 116 17.26 12.96 3.03
C ASP A 116 16.10 13.53 2.19
N TRP A 117 15.65 12.80 1.18
CA TRP A 117 14.52 13.19 0.36
C TRP A 117 13.24 13.38 1.20
N LEU A 118 12.94 12.47 2.13
CA LEU A 118 11.79 12.57 3.01
C LEU A 118 11.89 13.77 3.95
N ARG A 119 13.07 14.00 4.56
CA ARG A 119 13.30 15.17 5.43
C ARG A 119 13.02 16.48 4.69
N ARG A 120 13.46 16.58 3.45
CA ARG A 120 13.19 17.75 2.59
C ARG A 120 11.71 17.91 2.25
N VAL A 121 11.02 16.82 1.89
CA VAL A 121 9.57 16.86 1.65
C VAL A 121 8.82 17.31 2.90
N GLN A 122 9.15 16.75 4.05
CA GLN A 122 8.54 17.13 5.34
C GLN A 122 8.80 18.61 5.66
N ALA A 123 10.01 19.11 5.45
CA ALA A 123 10.36 20.51 5.67
C ALA A 123 9.56 21.44 4.75
N PHE A 124 9.47 21.14 3.46
CA PHE A 124 8.63 21.90 2.53
C PHE A 124 7.15 21.92 2.95
N LEU A 125 6.61 20.77 3.37
CA LEU A 125 5.22 20.68 3.83
C LEU A 125 4.98 21.48 5.13
N ARG A 126 6.02 21.68 5.96
CA ARG A 126 6.00 22.57 7.13
C ARG A 126 6.29 24.04 6.80
N ARG A 127 6.44 24.38 5.51
CA ARG A 127 6.76 25.73 5.03
C ARG A 127 8.16 26.23 5.40
N GLU A 128 9.04 25.34 5.76
CA GLU A 128 10.44 25.64 6.07
C GLU A 128 11.23 25.96 4.78
N GLU A 129 12.32 26.71 4.95
CA GLU A 129 13.32 26.91 3.88
C GLU A 129 14.19 25.66 3.76
N VAL A 130 14.42 25.21 2.53
CA VAL A 130 15.24 24.05 2.23
C VAL A 130 16.25 24.39 1.16
N GLU A 131 17.53 24.11 1.44
CA GLU A 131 18.60 24.23 0.46
C GLU A 131 18.81 22.90 -0.27
N ILE A 132 18.82 22.97 -1.60
CA ILE A 132 19.14 21.84 -2.49
C ILE A 132 20.08 22.36 -3.57
N ASP A 133 21.29 21.79 -3.63
CA ASP A 133 22.31 22.12 -4.63
C ASP A 133 22.63 23.65 -4.68
N GLY A 134 22.68 24.29 -3.51
CA GLY A 134 22.95 25.72 -3.38
C GLY A 134 21.75 26.64 -3.64
N VAL A 135 20.59 26.08 -3.91
CA VAL A 135 19.35 26.85 -4.13
C VAL A 135 18.42 26.72 -2.91
N VAL A 136 18.14 27.84 -2.26
CA VAL A 136 17.17 27.93 -1.16
C VAL A 136 15.76 28.11 -1.73
N SER A 137 14.84 27.25 -1.31
CA SER A 137 13.43 27.26 -1.73
C SER A 137 12.51 27.07 -0.55
N SER A 138 11.27 27.58 -0.66
CA SER A 138 10.23 27.40 0.35
C SER A 138 8.85 27.37 -0.30
N MET A 139 7.87 26.78 0.39
CA MET A 139 6.45 26.83 0.02
C MET A 139 5.65 27.84 0.86
N ALA A 140 6.30 28.70 1.62
CA ALA A 140 5.65 29.63 2.56
C ALA A 140 4.61 30.55 1.90
N ARG A 141 4.81 30.95 0.65
CA ARG A 141 3.90 31.86 -0.07
C ARG A 141 2.64 31.20 -0.64
N LEU A 142 2.52 29.89 -0.59
CA LEU A 142 1.33 29.22 -1.14
C LEU A 142 0.07 29.58 -0.35
N ASP A 143 0.20 29.75 0.96
CA ASP A 143 -0.92 30.06 1.84
C ASP A 143 -1.43 31.52 1.62
N ASP A 144 -0.53 32.42 1.20
CA ASP A 144 -0.88 33.81 0.82
C ASP A 144 -1.63 33.87 -0.51
N ILE A 145 -1.33 32.94 -1.43
CA ILE A 145 -1.95 32.87 -2.77
C ILE A 145 -3.32 32.20 -2.70
N ASP A 146 -3.41 31.11 -1.94
CA ASP A 146 -4.63 30.32 -1.76
C ASP A 146 -4.76 29.89 -0.29
N PRO A 147 -5.65 30.53 0.49
CA PRO A 147 -5.87 30.17 1.90
C PRO A 147 -6.25 28.70 2.13
N SER A 148 -6.80 27.99 1.13
CA SER A 148 -7.08 26.56 1.24
C SER A 148 -5.81 25.70 1.36
N MET A 149 -4.65 26.25 1.01
CA MET A 149 -3.35 25.62 1.18
C MET A 149 -2.83 25.67 2.63
N GLY A 150 -3.40 26.51 3.49
CA GLY A 150 -3.05 26.68 4.91
C GLY A 150 -3.50 25.55 5.84
N LEU A 151 -3.99 24.43 5.30
CA LEU A 151 -4.33 23.26 6.08
C LEU A 151 -3.08 22.62 6.73
N PRO A 152 -3.25 21.93 7.88
CA PRO A 152 -2.16 21.11 8.43
C PRO A 152 -1.57 20.19 7.36
N LYS A 153 -0.26 19.97 7.43
CA LYS A 153 0.39 19.08 6.45
C LYS A 153 -0.27 17.71 6.42
N PRO A 154 -0.43 17.10 5.24
CA PRO A 154 -0.92 15.74 5.16
C PRO A 154 0.06 14.76 5.83
N PRO A 155 -0.43 13.71 6.50
CA PRO A 155 0.45 12.71 7.08
C PRO A 155 1.16 11.91 5.99
N ILE A 156 2.43 11.56 6.27
CA ILE A 156 3.28 10.73 5.41
C ILE A 156 3.63 9.45 6.14
N ASP A 157 3.29 8.31 5.53
CA ASP A 157 3.74 6.98 5.96
C ASP A 157 4.90 6.51 5.08
N VAL A 158 5.82 5.76 5.65
CA VAL A 158 6.84 5.03 4.87
C VAL A 158 6.40 3.58 4.69
N ALA A 159 6.33 3.13 3.45
CA ALA A 159 6.17 1.71 3.13
C ALA A 159 7.49 0.97 3.36
N ALA A 160 7.51 0.04 4.30
CA ALA A 160 8.71 -0.63 4.76
C ALA A 160 8.53 -2.15 4.89
N THR A 161 9.64 -2.88 4.74
CA THR A 161 9.74 -4.32 5.02
C THR A 161 10.96 -4.64 5.85
N GLY A 162 12.06 -3.96 5.65
CA GLY A 162 13.31 -4.23 6.34
C GLY A 162 13.66 -3.17 7.38
N PRO A 163 14.46 -3.53 8.40
CA PRO A 163 14.71 -2.71 9.59
C PRO A 163 15.28 -1.32 9.27
N ARG A 164 16.16 -1.19 8.26
CA ARG A 164 16.72 0.11 7.88
C ARG A 164 15.67 1.09 7.31
N THR A 165 14.64 0.59 6.64
CA THR A 165 13.56 1.45 6.11
C THR A 165 12.54 1.77 7.21
N VAL A 166 12.34 0.87 8.16
CA VAL A 166 11.56 1.13 9.37
C VAL A 166 12.22 2.21 10.24
N ASP A 167 13.55 2.16 10.38
CA ASP A 167 14.31 3.19 11.09
C ASP A 167 14.14 4.58 10.44
N VAL A 168 14.21 4.66 9.10
CA VAL A 168 13.88 5.92 8.38
C VAL A 168 12.47 6.40 8.71
N ALA A 169 11.48 5.52 8.75
CA ALA A 169 10.10 5.90 9.10
C ALA A 169 10.03 6.48 10.52
N VAL A 170 10.65 5.80 11.48
CA VAL A 170 10.70 6.25 12.88
C VAL A 170 11.33 7.64 12.99
N ASN A 171 12.34 7.94 12.21
CA ASN A 171 13.06 9.21 12.28
C ASN A 171 12.42 10.36 11.46
N THR A 172 11.56 10.06 10.46
CA THR A 172 11.16 11.09 9.49
C THR A 172 9.68 11.14 9.15
N ALA A 173 8.90 10.11 9.45
CA ALA A 173 7.52 10.00 8.96
C ALA A 173 6.48 10.12 10.08
N ASP A 174 5.21 10.25 9.70
CA ASP A 174 4.06 10.25 10.60
C ASP A 174 3.50 8.83 10.82
N GLY A 175 4.00 7.86 10.06
CA GLY A 175 3.64 6.46 10.19
C GLY A 175 4.56 5.53 9.41
N VAL A 176 4.38 4.23 9.62
CA VAL A 176 5.03 3.16 8.86
C VAL A 176 4.00 2.10 8.49
N SER A 177 4.04 1.65 7.25
CA SER A 177 3.13 0.63 6.73
C SER A 177 3.93 -0.56 6.17
N PHE A 178 3.63 -1.76 6.69
CA PHE A 178 4.40 -2.96 6.42
C PHE A 178 3.89 -3.69 5.18
N SER A 179 4.80 -4.10 4.31
CA SER A 179 4.49 -4.83 3.07
C SER A 179 4.77 -6.33 3.22
N VAL A 180 4.23 -6.93 4.27
CA VAL A 180 4.46 -8.34 4.62
C VAL A 180 3.22 -9.24 4.41
N GLY A 181 2.15 -8.68 3.88
CA GLY A 181 0.89 -9.41 3.67
C GLY A 181 0.14 -9.65 4.98
N ALA A 182 -0.53 -10.80 5.08
CA ALA A 182 -1.37 -11.20 6.22
C ALA A 182 -0.62 -12.05 7.26
N ASP A 183 0.71 -12.06 7.24
CA ASP A 183 1.57 -12.78 8.19
C ASP A 183 1.54 -12.09 9.55
N ILE A 184 0.72 -12.59 10.46
CA ILE A 184 0.49 -12.01 11.80
C ILE A 184 1.76 -11.99 12.64
N GLU A 185 2.55 -13.06 12.58
CA GLU A 185 3.78 -13.15 13.37
C GLU A 185 4.79 -12.09 12.90
N ARG A 186 4.92 -11.94 11.61
CA ARG A 186 5.80 -10.93 11.03
C ARG A 186 5.31 -9.50 11.27
N LEU A 187 3.99 -9.29 11.30
CA LEU A 187 3.42 -8.01 11.70
C LEU A 187 3.74 -7.68 13.16
N ARG A 188 3.58 -8.64 14.08
CA ARG A 188 3.95 -8.46 15.50
C ARG A 188 5.42 -8.13 15.66
N GLN A 189 6.31 -8.87 15.00
CA GLN A 189 7.76 -8.60 15.00
C GLN A 189 8.07 -7.20 14.46
N SER A 190 7.36 -6.76 13.41
CA SER A 190 7.53 -5.42 12.85
C SER A 190 7.07 -4.32 13.82
N VAL A 191 5.98 -4.55 14.56
CA VAL A 191 5.51 -3.64 15.61
C VAL A 191 6.51 -3.53 16.75
N GLU A 192 7.06 -4.66 17.23
CA GLU A 192 8.09 -4.65 18.28
C GLU A 192 9.35 -3.91 17.81
N LEU A 193 9.80 -4.13 16.58
CA LEU A 193 10.93 -3.38 16.02
C LEU A 193 10.68 -1.86 16.05
N VAL A 194 9.47 -1.40 15.72
CA VAL A 194 9.13 0.03 15.81
C VAL A 194 9.20 0.53 17.25
N LYS A 195 8.72 -0.22 18.23
CA LYS A 195 8.81 0.15 19.65
C LYS A 195 10.26 0.28 20.10
N GLU A 196 11.11 -0.68 19.76
CA GLU A 196 12.54 -0.65 20.07
C GLU A 196 13.23 0.58 19.46
N LEU A 197 12.97 0.84 18.16
CA LEU A 197 13.54 1.99 17.47
C LEU A 197 13.04 3.32 18.04
N CYS A 198 11.75 3.45 18.34
CA CYS A 198 11.19 4.63 19.00
C CYS A 198 11.86 4.89 20.35
N SER A 199 12.02 3.84 21.16
CA SER A 199 12.71 3.93 22.44
C SER A 199 14.16 4.40 22.30
N SER A 200 14.87 3.89 21.27
CA SER A 200 16.27 4.24 21.03
C SER A 200 16.50 5.71 20.66
N VAL A 201 15.52 6.36 20.04
CA VAL A 201 15.59 7.78 19.61
C VAL A 201 14.76 8.71 20.48
N GLY A 202 14.11 8.19 21.54
CA GLY A 202 13.27 8.99 22.43
C GLY A 202 11.97 9.48 21.80
N ARG A 203 11.47 8.77 20.77
CA ARG A 203 10.20 9.07 20.12
C ARG A 203 9.04 8.35 20.81
N ASP A 204 7.94 9.05 21.02
CA ASP A 204 6.71 8.43 21.49
C ASP A 204 6.16 7.47 20.40
N PHE A 205 6.02 6.19 20.76
CA PHE A 205 5.48 5.16 19.87
C PHE A 205 4.06 5.48 19.41
N ASP A 206 3.21 6.02 20.29
CA ASP A 206 1.81 6.35 19.98
C ASP A 206 1.67 7.54 19.03
N SER A 207 2.78 8.27 18.78
CA SER A 207 2.84 9.31 17.74
C SER A 207 2.91 8.76 16.32
N LEU A 208 3.22 7.47 16.16
CA LEU A 208 3.32 6.81 14.86
C LEU A 208 2.06 6.01 14.54
N ARG A 209 1.57 6.17 13.32
CA ARG A 209 0.51 5.30 12.81
C ARG A 209 1.12 4.06 12.16
N LEU A 210 0.64 2.88 12.57
CA LEU A 210 1.08 1.62 11.98
C LEU A 210 0.06 1.10 10.98
N GLY A 211 0.55 0.74 9.80
CA GLY A 211 -0.26 0.20 8.73
C GLY A 211 0.30 -1.09 8.13
N CYS A 212 -0.49 -1.75 7.28
CA CYS A 212 -0.04 -2.86 6.46
C CYS A 212 -0.72 -2.90 5.11
N TYR A 213 -0.10 -3.61 4.17
CA TYR A 213 -0.61 -3.88 2.82
C TYR A 213 -0.90 -5.36 2.68
N LEU A 214 -2.10 -5.72 2.25
CA LEU A 214 -2.47 -7.11 1.97
C LEU A 214 -3.53 -7.21 0.87
N GLN A 215 -3.78 -8.43 0.42
CA GLN A 215 -4.83 -8.74 -0.55
C GLN A 215 -5.99 -9.44 0.15
N VAL A 216 -7.22 -9.07 -0.19
CA VAL A 216 -8.43 -9.73 0.32
C VAL A 216 -9.32 -10.13 -0.84
N ALA A 217 -9.77 -11.39 -0.84
CA ALA A 217 -10.78 -11.89 -1.76
C ALA A 217 -11.93 -12.55 -0.98
N VAL A 218 -13.13 -11.97 -1.10
CA VAL A 218 -14.33 -12.53 -0.47
C VAL A 218 -14.92 -13.62 -1.35
N THR A 219 -15.07 -14.82 -0.79
CA THR A 219 -15.60 -16.00 -1.48
C THR A 219 -16.86 -16.51 -0.77
N ASN A 220 -17.64 -17.32 -1.47
CA ASN A 220 -18.77 -18.06 -0.87
C ASN A 220 -18.39 -19.51 -0.50
N GLY A 221 -17.12 -19.76 -0.16
CA GLY A 221 -16.57 -21.11 0.00
C GLY A 221 -16.06 -21.71 -1.30
N ASP A 222 -16.04 -20.95 -2.38
CA ASP A 222 -15.56 -21.34 -3.71
C ASP A 222 -14.03 -21.20 -3.81
N ARG A 223 -13.38 -22.17 -4.45
CA ARG A 223 -11.93 -22.15 -4.73
C ARG A 223 -11.52 -21.07 -5.75
N SER A 224 -12.44 -20.58 -6.57
CA SER A 224 -12.13 -19.69 -7.69
C SER A 224 -11.48 -18.38 -7.27
N ALA A 225 -11.90 -17.81 -6.15
CA ALA A 225 -11.31 -16.56 -5.65
C ALA A 225 -9.93 -16.79 -5.02
N ARG A 226 -9.67 -17.94 -4.40
CA ARG A 226 -8.33 -18.29 -3.93
C ARG A 226 -7.37 -18.45 -5.13
N GLU A 227 -7.81 -19.12 -6.19
CA GLU A 227 -7.05 -19.23 -7.43
C GLU A 227 -6.80 -17.87 -8.09
N ALA A 228 -7.77 -16.95 -8.03
CA ALA A 228 -7.63 -15.63 -8.61
C ALA A 228 -6.61 -14.76 -7.85
N ILE A 229 -6.50 -14.90 -6.52
CA ILE A 229 -5.56 -14.14 -5.69
C ILE A 229 -4.15 -14.76 -5.67
N ARG A 230 -4.01 -16.00 -6.10
CA ARG A 230 -2.77 -16.81 -6.03
C ARG A 230 -1.55 -16.06 -6.60
N GLY A 231 -1.65 -15.45 -7.76
CA GLY A 231 -0.55 -14.68 -8.36
C GLY A 231 -0.16 -13.42 -7.57
N LEU A 232 -1.07 -12.85 -6.79
CA LEU A 232 -0.81 -11.63 -6.00
C LEU A 232 0.01 -11.91 -4.74
N VAL A 233 0.02 -13.15 -4.26
CA VAL A 233 0.83 -13.60 -3.12
C VAL A 233 2.33 -13.35 -3.37
N VAL A 234 2.79 -13.51 -4.60
CA VAL A 234 4.18 -13.26 -5.02
C VAL A 234 4.64 -11.83 -4.67
N THR A 235 3.73 -10.86 -4.70
CA THR A 235 4.07 -9.47 -4.39
C THR A 235 4.56 -9.31 -2.95
N HIS A 236 3.88 -9.93 -2.00
CA HIS A 236 4.24 -9.84 -0.58
C HIS A 236 5.39 -10.78 -0.22
N ALA A 237 5.40 -11.99 -0.76
CA ALA A 237 6.50 -12.93 -0.59
C ALA A 237 7.84 -12.35 -1.06
N ARG A 238 7.85 -11.66 -2.18
CA ARG A 238 9.02 -10.96 -2.70
C ARG A 238 9.55 -9.91 -1.71
N PHE A 239 8.68 -9.09 -1.14
CA PHE A 239 9.06 -8.09 -0.14
C PHE A 239 9.56 -8.72 1.16
N SER A 240 9.13 -9.93 1.43
CA SER A 240 9.61 -10.75 2.54
C SER A 240 10.92 -11.49 2.23
N GLY A 241 11.54 -11.25 1.06
CA GLY A 241 12.78 -11.92 0.66
C GLY A 241 12.59 -13.41 0.34
N PHE A 242 11.36 -13.83 0.07
CA PHE A 242 10.96 -15.25 -0.06
C PHE A 242 11.28 -16.09 1.20
N GLU A 243 11.35 -15.46 2.36
CA GLU A 243 11.56 -16.11 3.66
C GLU A 243 10.23 -16.55 4.31
N ALA A 244 9.32 -17.09 3.50
CA ALA A 244 8.09 -17.67 4.03
C ALA A 244 8.42 -18.91 4.87
N LYS A 245 7.81 -19.01 6.05
CA LYS A 245 7.98 -20.16 6.95
C LYS A 245 6.67 -20.90 7.09
N PRO A 246 6.70 -22.24 7.13
CA PRO A 246 5.50 -23.00 7.40
C PRO A 246 4.92 -22.63 8.77
N PRO A 247 3.59 -22.74 8.96
CA PRO A 247 2.97 -22.57 10.25
C PRO A 247 3.59 -23.50 11.30
N PRO A 248 3.64 -23.10 12.59
CA PRO A 248 4.16 -23.96 13.62
C PRO A 248 3.28 -25.23 13.78
N GLY A 249 3.93 -26.38 13.96
CA GLY A 249 3.23 -27.66 14.21
C GLY A 249 2.83 -28.46 12.97
N VAL A 250 3.23 -28.03 11.77
CA VAL A 250 3.02 -28.83 10.53
C VAL A 250 3.96 -30.03 10.51
N ASP A 251 3.54 -31.10 9.83
CA ASP A 251 4.36 -32.28 9.64
C ASP A 251 5.46 -32.06 8.57
N GLU A 252 6.41 -33.02 8.45
CA GLU A 252 7.55 -32.91 7.53
C GLU A 252 7.12 -32.86 6.07
N ALA A 253 6.04 -33.54 5.69
CA ALA A 253 5.53 -33.53 4.32
C ALA A 253 4.90 -32.19 3.97
N GLU A 254 4.20 -31.56 4.90
CA GLU A 254 3.64 -30.24 4.76
C GLU A 254 4.74 -29.18 4.74
N HIS A 255 5.75 -29.31 5.59
CA HIS A 255 6.94 -28.45 5.58
C HIS A 255 7.63 -28.47 4.21
N SER A 256 7.88 -29.64 3.65
CA SER A 256 8.49 -29.79 2.32
C SER A 256 7.64 -29.19 1.21
N ARG A 257 6.31 -29.33 1.27
CA ARG A 257 5.41 -28.68 0.30
C ARG A 257 5.52 -27.16 0.38
N TYR A 258 5.60 -26.61 1.58
CA TYR A 258 5.73 -25.18 1.81
C TYR A 258 7.06 -24.63 1.25
N GLU A 259 8.18 -25.29 1.53
CA GLU A 259 9.50 -24.92 0.99
C GLU A 259 9.50 -24.97 -0.55
N HIS A 260 8.96 -26.04 -1.14
CA HIS A 260 8.84 -26.17 -2.59
C HIS A 260 7.96 -25.07 -3.22
N ALA A 261 6.88 -24.67 -2.55
CA ALA A 261 6.02 -23.59 -2.98
C ALA A 261 6.78 -22.24 -3.01
N VAL A 262 7.59 -21.96 -2.00
CA VAL A 262 8.44 -20.75 -1.94
C VAL A 262 9.50 -20.77 -3.05
N GLU A 263 10.20 -21.86 -3.23
CA GLU A 263 11.21 -22.02 -4.30
C GLU A 263 10.62 -21.82 -5.70
N THR A 264 9.46 -22.43 -5.95
CA THR A 264 8.74 -22.29 -7.22
C THR A 264 8.36 -20.85 -7.48
N MET A 265 7.80 -20.16 -6.47
CA MET A 265 7.41 -18.77 -6.55
C MET A 265 8.62 -17.85 -6.80
N GLU A 266 9.74 -18.09 -6.13
CA GLU A 266 10.97 -17.34 -6.34
C GLU A 266 11.53 -17.55 -7.76
N ALA A 267 11.51 -18.79 -8.26
CA ALA A 267 11.97 -19.13 -9.60
C ALA A 267 11.15 -18.41 -10.68
N VAL A 268 9.81 -18.40 -10.55
CA VAL A 268 8.93 -17.65 -11.47
C VAL A 268 9.19 -16.14 -11.37
N TYR A 269 9.34 -15.58 -10.17
CA TYR A 269 9.68 -14.18 -9.99
C TYR A 269 10.99 -13.80 -10.70
N ARG A 270 12.02 -14.65 -10.55
CA ARG A 270 13.32 -14.44 -11.20
C ARG A 270 13.23 -14.56 -12.72
N SER A 271 12.46 -15.52 -13.24
CA SER A 271 12.29 -15.75 -14.69
C SER A 271 11.54 -14.59 -15.38
N THR A 272 10.59 -13.98 -14.70
CA THR A 272 9.86 -12.80 -15.20
C THR A 272 10.64 -11.49 -15.04
N ARG A 273 11.91 -11.55 -14.62
CA ARG A 273 12.75 -10.39 -14.29
C ARG A 273 12.13 -9.45 -13.27
N GLY A 274 11.27 -9.97 -12.41
CA GLY A 274 10.54 -9.19 -11.39
C GLY A 274 9.59 -8.16 -11.98
N GLY A 275 9.12 -8.37 -13.19
CA GLY A 275 8.30 -7.42 -13.93
C GLY A 275 6.83 -7.79 -13.95
N ILE A 276 6.03 -6.76 -14.15
CA ILE A 276 4.63 -6.88 -14.53
C ILE A 276 4.61 -7.40 -15.96
N THR A 277 4.08 -8.59 -16.18
CA THR A 277 3.95 -9.15 -17.52
C THR A 277 2.59 -8.76 -18.11
N ARG A 278 2.60 -8.27 -19.35
CA ARG A 278 1.39 -8.15 -20.14
C ARG A 278 1.05 -9.54 -20.66
N ARG A 279 -0.14 -10.05 -20.38
CA ARG A 279 -0.57 -11.33 -20.89
C ARG A 279 -0.53 -11.31 -22.42
N ALA A 280 0.23 -12.18 -23.04
CA ALA A 280 0.25 -12.32 -24.48
C ALA A 280 -1.16 -12.74 -24.96
N GLY A 281 -1.82 -11.88 -25.75
CA GLY A 281 -3.17 -12.12 -26.27
C GLY A 281 -4.31 -11.72 -25.33
N GLY A 282 -4.05 -11.04 -24.21
CA GLY A 282 -5.07 -10.49 -23.32
C GLY A 282 -5.74 -9.24 -23.89
N ALA A 283 -6.98 -8.98 -23.47
CA ALA A 283 -7.71 -7.76 -23.84
C ALA A 283 -6.96 -6.48 -23.38
N PRO A 284 -7.19 -5.32 -24.02
CA PRO A 284 -6.65 -4.06 -23.53
C PRO A 284 -7.07 -3.82 -22.08
N GLY A 285 -6.09 -3.69 -21.16
CA GLY A 285 -6.33 -3.51 -19.72
C GLY A 285 -6.10 -4.75 -18.87
N GLU A 286 -5.94 -5.93 -19.42
CA GLU A 286 -5.49 -7.11 -18.66
C GLU A 286 -4.00 -7.00 -18.34
N ILE A 287 -3.71 -6.62 -17.10
CA ILE A 287 -2.36 -6.62 -16.55
C ILE A 287 -2.26 -7.82 -15.60
N GLU A 288 -1.45 -8.80 -15.95
CA GLU A 288 -1.10 -9.88 -15.05
C GLU A 288 0.18 -9.49 -14.30
N PHE A 289 0.08 -9.27 -13.00
CA PHE A 289 1.27 -8.95 -12.20
C PHE A 289 2.22 -10.14 -12.11
N TYR A 290 1.67 -11.33 -11.91
CA TYR A 290 2.39 -12.62 -11.94
C TYR A 290 1.44 -13.70 -12.44
N PRO A 291 1.95 -14.70 -13.19
CA PRO A 291 1.12 -15.83 -13.58
C PRO A 291 0.56 -16.54 -12.34
N ARG A 292 -0.67 -17.07 -12.46
CA ARG A 292 -1.35 -17.77 -11.35
C ARG A 292 -0.54 -18.96 -10.84
N GLU A 293 0.19 -19.60 -11.75
CA GLU A 293 1.06 -20.74 -11.48
C GLU A 293 2.26 -20.36 -10.60
N ALA A 294 2.55 -19.07 -10.48
CA ALA A 294 3.62 -18.56 -9.62
C ALA A 294 3.29 -18.63 -8.14
N GLY A 295 2.00 -18.59 -7.78
CA GLY A 295 1.56 -18.68 -6.39
C GLY A 295 1.17 -20.11 -6.02
N ALA A 296 1.26 -20.44 -4.75
CA ALA A 296 0.82 -21.70 -4.19
C ALA A 296 -0.31 -21.49 -3.17
N ASP A 297 -1.25 -22.43 -3.10
CA ASP A 297 -2.38 -22.37 -2.17
C ASP A 297 -1.92 -22.33 -0.72
N GLU A 298 -0.82 -23.02 -0.41
CA GLU A 298 -0.18 -23.08 0.89
C GLU A 298 0.25 -21.71 1.42
N LEU A 299 0.57 -20.79 0.51
CA LEU A 299 1.08 -19.45 0.85
C LEU A 299 0.00 -18.37 0.89
N ILE A 300 -1.23 -18.68 0.46
CA ILE A 300 -2.29 -17.66 0.39
C ILE A 300 -2.57 -17.10 1.77
N ASP A 301 -2.79 -17.94 2.77
CA ASP A 301 -3.21 -17.50 4.10
C ASP A 301 -2.12 -16.75 4.88
N GLN A 302 -0.86 -16.86 4.44
CA GLN A 302 0.24 -16.06 4.98
C GLN A 302 0.30 -14.65 4.36
N PHE A 303 0.06 -14.54 3.05
CA PHE A 303 0.27 -13.27 2.36
C PHE A 303 -1.02 -12.55 1.95
N ALA A 304 -2.16 -13.25 2.02
CA ALA A 304 -3.46 -12.74 1.64
C ALA A 304 -4.57 -13.33 2.52
N ILE A 305 -5.77 -12.79 2.39
CA ILE A 305 -6.97 -13.31 3.04
C ILE A 305 -7.96 -13.67 1.94
N ALA A 306 -8.38 -14.94 1.86
CA ALA A 306 -9.35 -15.39 0.87
C ALA A 306 -10.33 -16.38 1.49
N GLY A 307 -11.60 -15.99 1.65
CA GLY A 307 -12.60 -16.81 2.31
C GLY A 307 -13.97 -16.12 2.40
N PRO A 308 -14.94 -16.73 3.11
CA PRO A 308 -16.22 -16.11 3.36
C PRO A 308 -16.09 -14.85 4.23
N PRO A 309 -17.09 -13.96 4.24
CA PRO A 309 -17.03 -12.68 4.95
C PRO A 309 -16.62 -12.78 6.41
N ASP A 310 -17.15 -13.72 7.16
CA ASP A 310 -16.83 -13.91 8.60
C ASP A 310 -15.37 -14.28 8.79
N TYR A 311 -14.83 -15.19 7.99
CA TYR A 311 -13.41 -15.55 8.00
C TYR A 311 -12.52 -14.35 7.65
N CYS A 312 -12.90 -13.59 6.62
CA CYS A 312 -12.14 -12.39 6.26
C CYS A 312 -12.12 -11.35 7.39
N ALA A 313 -13.25 -11.17 8.08
CA ALA A 313 -13.35 -10.27 9.21
C ALA A 313 -12.51 -10.76 10.40
N GLU A 314 -12.55 -12.04 10.74
CA GLU A 314 -11.73 -12.64 11.81
C GLU A 314 -10.24 -12.42 11.54
N ARG A 315 -9.77 -12.73 10.33
CA ARG A 315 -8.37 -12.55 9.94
C ARG A 315 -7.93 -11.07 9.95
N LEU A 316 -8.81 -10.15 9.54
CA LEU A 316 -8.53 -8.71 9.62
C LEU A 316 -8.50 -8.23 11.07
N GLN A 317 -9.35 -8.79 11.94
CA GLN A 317 -9.34 -8.48 13.38
C GLN A 317 -8.00 -8.91 14.03
N GLU A 318 -7.47 -10.07 13.68
CA GLU A 318 -6.14 -10.52 14.16
C GLU A 318 -5.03 -9.51 13.79
N ILE A 319 -5.11 -8.91 12.61
CA ILE A 319 -4.18 -7.85 12.18
C ILE A 319 -4.35 -6.59 13.02
N VAL A 320 -5.59 -6.20 13.31
CA VAL A 320 -5.88 -5.07 14.21
C VAL A 320 -5.33 -5.34 15.61
N ASP A 321 -5.55 -6.55 16.13
CA ASP A 321 -5.08 -6.97 17.46
C ASP A 321 -3.55 -7.06 17.55
N ALA A 322 -2.87 -7.23 16.42
CA ALA A 322 -1.42 -7.11 16.32
C ALA A 322 -0.90 -5.65 16.41
N GLY A 323 -1.78 -4.65 16.54
CA GLY A 323 -1.43 -3.24 16.69
C GLY A 323 -1.48 -2.42 15.39
N ILE A 324 -2.03 -2.97 14.33
CA ILE A 324 -2.16 -2.27 13.05
C ILE A 324 -3.46 -1.44 13.04
N SER A 325 -3.34 -0.15 12.81
CA SER A 325 -4.48 0.79 12.81
C SER A 325 -4.87 1.31 11.41
N ARG A 326 -4.09 0.98 10.37
CA ARG A 326 -4.39 1.33 8.98
C ARG A 326 -4.13 0.14 8.06
N ILE A 327 -5.16 -0.36 7.40
CA ILE A 327 -5.06 -1.54 6.55
C ILE A 327 -5.35 -1.17 5.10
N PHE A 328 -4.34 -1.29 4.24
CA PHE A 328 -4.46 -1.09 2.81
C PHE A 328 -4.80 -2.42 2.14
N ILE A 329 -6.02 -2.53 1.65
CA ILE A 329 -6.57 -3.75 1.08
C ILE A 329 -6.58 -3.67 -0.44
N GLY A 330 -5.80 -4.53 -1.09
CA GLY A 330 -5.93 -4.84 -2.49
C GLY A 330 -7.06 -5.83 -2.69
N THR A 331 -7.99 -5.46 -3.56
CA THR A 331 -9.15 -6.30 -3.87
C THR A 331 -9.07 -6.88 -5.28
N ARG A 332 -8.00 -6.55 -6.00
CA ARG A 332 -7.81 -6.97 -7.38
C ARG A 332 -7.41 -8.42 -7.47
N ALA A 333 -8.25 -9.20 -8.13
CA ALA A 333 -7.86 -10.50 -8.65
C ALA A 333 -7.56 -10.37 -10.14
N VAL A 334 -6.61 -11.16 -10.63
CA VAL A 334 -6.29 -11.21 -12.05
C VAL A 334 -7.42 -11.91 -12.80
N GLY A 335 -8.07 -11.18 -13.69
CA GLY A 335 -9.14 -11.67 -14.56
C GLY A 335 -10.52 -11.21 -14.16
N VAL A 336 -10.86 -10.10 -14.67
CA VAL A 336 -12.13 -9.55 -15.12
C VAL A 336 -13.02 -8.90 -14.06
N ASP A 337 -13.88 -9.55 -13.36
CA ASP A 337 -15.00 -8.87 -12.64
C ASP A 337 -14.86 -8.84 -11.13
N LEU A 338 -13.79 -9.43 -10.59
CA LEU A 338 -13.62 -9.56 -9.15
C LEU A 338 -13.25 -8.25 -8.46
N ASP A 339 -12.62 -7.29 -9.17
CA ASP A 339 -12.10 -6.10 -8.50
C ASP A 339 -13.23 -5.18 -7.98
N GLU A 340 -14.18 -4.78 -8.81
CA GLU A 340 -15.28 -3.93 -8.38
C GLU A 340 -16.25 -4.70 -7.48
N SER A 341 -16.67 -5.88 -7.89
CA SER A 341 -17.53 -6.77 -7.13
C SER A 341 -16.89 -7.19 -5.80
N ASN A 342 -15.62 -7.54 -5.78
CA ASN A 342 -14.92 -7.91 -4.56
C ASN A 342 -14.70 -6.71 -3.63
N SER A 343 -14.38 -5.52 -4.17
CA SER A 343 -14.29 -4.29 -3.37
C SER A 343 -15.62 -3.93 -2.73
N ASP A 344 -16.72 -4.06 -3.45
CA ASP A 344 -18.07 -3.83 -2.92
C ASP A 344 -18.42 -4.84 -1.83
N ARG A 345 -18.09 -6.12 -2.03
CA ARG A 345 -18.29 -7.18 -1.03
C ARG A 345 -17.46 -6.97 0.23
N VAL A 346 -16.16 -6.64 0.10
CA VAL A 346 -15.33 -6.33 1.27
C VAL A 346 -15.94 -5.17 2.05
N GLY A 347 -16.31 -4.07 1.37
CA GLY A 347 -16.91 -2.92 2.01
C GLY A 347 -18.26 -3.21 2.70
N ARG A 348 -19.14 -3.96 2.06
CA ARG A 348 -20.51 -4.18 2.54
C ARG A 348 -20.70 -5.41 3.43
N GLU A 349 -19.88 -6.46 3.23
CA GLU A 349 -20.05 -7.74 3.92
C GLU A 349 -18.99 -7.94 5.03
N VAL A 350 -17.78 -7.40 4.88
CA VAL A 350 -16.67 -7.62 5.83
C VAL A 350 -16.49 -6.44 6.79
N LEU A 351 -16.32 -5.21 6.27
CA LEU A 351 -16.03 -4.06 7.12
C LEU A 351 -17.09 -3.78 8.20
N PRO A 352 -18.41 -3.99 7.98
CA PRO A 352 -19.40 -3.84 9.04
C PRO A 352 -19.25 -4.82 10.20
N LEU A 353 -18.63 -5.99 9.99
CA LEU A 353 -18.36 -6.97 11.06
C LEU A 353 -17.26 -6.48 12.01
N LEU A 354 -16.31 -5.71 11.51
CA LEU A 354 -15.17 -5.13 12.24
C LEU A 354 -15.51 -3.83 12.99
N ARG A 355 -16.67 -3.25 12.73
CA ARG A 355 -17.11 -1.96 13.30
C ARG A 355 -18.23 -2.13 14.34
N ARG A 356 -18.51 -3.37 14.73
CA ARG A 356 -19.45 -3.70 15.81
C ARG A 356 -18.72 -3.65 17.15
#